data_f70c96cdab8892e3ec8f5a364e2a4b3b
#
_entry.id   f70c96cdab8892e3ec8f5a364e2a4b3b
#
_cell.length_a   1.000
_cell.length_b   1.000
_cell.length_c   1.000
_cell.angle_alpha   90.00
_cell.angle_beta   90.00
_cell.angle_gamma   90.00
#
_symmetry.space_group_name_H-M   'P 1'
#
loop_
_entity.id
_entity.type
_entity.pdbx_description
1 polymer ?
#
loop_
_entity_poly.entity_id
_entity_poly.type
_entity_poly.pdbx_seq_one_letter_code
_entity_poly.pdbx_strand_id
1 'polypeptide(L)'
;KIIQGVAADELLPLVTYPSVRCAWDENWASSRLLESFGSGASTSLWTSKGSFPFSPRMFIVSSMSAHSSGSGGRNDDATSIDTSSTVTHQPVYFHASASSDASRWDLKALLPASLPTGTVLLDGWIFENVDPYSMEQYAIPSTRCIHVMAIDYGGVPSGINTLWNASLAQAVLQLERCIKSYGPLPSVRTPPRCLFVCGDGR
;
A
#
# COMPACT_ATOMS: atom_id res chain seq x y z
N LYS A 1 -5.88 -1.30 -13.25
CA LYS A 1 -7.35 -1.30 -13.23
C LYS A 1 -7.87 0.07 -12.82
N ILE A 2 -9.05 0.48 -13.30
CA ILE A 2 -9.75 1.69 -12.81
C ILE A 2 -10.77 1.25 -11.76
N ILE A 3 -10.76 1.91 -10.61
CA ILE A 3 -11.71 1.75 -9.50
C ILE A 3 -12.56 3.01 -9.47
N GLN A 4 -13.89 2.86 -9.59
CA GLN A 4 -14.84 3.97 -9.61
C GLN A 4 -15.35 4.28 -8.20
N GLY A 5 -15.74 5.52 -7.97
CA GLY A 5 -16.36 5.96 -6.70
C GLY A 5 -15.35 6.28 -5.60
N VAL A 6 -14.07 6.41 -5.91
CA VAL A 6 -13.01 6.68 -4.92
C VAL A 6 -11.88 7.49 -5.55
N ALA A 7 -11.34 8.45 -4.81
CA ALA A 7 -10.17 9.23 -5.20
C ALA A 7 -8.86 8.53 -4.79
N ALA A 8 -7.76 8.91 -5.43
CA ALA A 8 -6.46 8.27 -5.21
C ALA A 8 -5.91 8.47 -3.78
N ASP A 9 -6.16 9.63 -3.19
CA ASP A 9 -5.81 9.94 -1.80
C ASP A 9 -6.62 9.14 -0.77
N GLU A 10 -7.84 8.70 -1.13
CA GLU A 10 -8.67 7.83 -0.30
C GLU A 10 -8.22 6.37 -0.37
N LEU A 11 -7.58 5.94 -1.47
CA LEU A 11 -7.05 4.58 -1.63
C LEU A 11 -5.72 4.37 -0.92
N LEU A 12 -4.86 5.38 -0.91
CA LEU A 12 -3.52 5.27 -0.34
C LEU A 12 -3.52 4.76 1.12
N PRO A 13 -4.35 5.27 2.04
CA PRO A 13 -4.41 4.77 3.41
C PRO A 13 -4.79 3.30 3.53
N LEU A 14 -5.60 2.78 2.60
CA LEU A 14 -6.03 1.38 2.62
C LEU A 14 -4.88 0.40 2.40
N VAL A 15 -3.83 0.81 1.72
CA VAL A 15 -2.64 -0.01 1.47
C VAL A 15 -1.48 0.33 2.40
N THR A 16 -1.39 1.60 2.84
CA THR A 16 -0.29 2.10 3.67
C THR A 16 -0.39 1.61 5.12
N TYR A 17 -1.62 1.52 5.66
CA TYR A 17 -1.80 1.07 7.04
C TYR A 17 -1.92 -0.45 7.09
N PRO A 18 -0.90 -1.16 7.64
CA PRO A 18 -0.86 -2.61 7.61
C PRO A 18 -2.09 -3.28 8.23
N SER A 19 -2.61 -2.74 9.33
CA SER A 19 -3.82 -3.27 9.99
C SER A 19 -5.07 -3.14 9.11
N VAL A 20 -5.20 -2.05 8.37
CA VAL A 20 -6.32 -1.82 7.44
C VAL A 20 -6.19 -2.78 6.25
N ARG A 21 -4.97 -2.96 5.73
CA ARG A 21 -4.73 -3.88 4.63
C ARG A 21 -5.14 -5.31 4.98
N CYS A 22 -4.84 -5.79 6.18
CA CYS A 22 -5.24 -7.13 6.61
C CYS A 22 -6.76 -7.35 6.68
N ALA A 23 -7.55 -6.28 6.73
CA ALA A 23 -9.00 -6.40 6.76
C ALA A 23 -9.61 -6.74 5.39
N TRP A 24 -8.93 -6.39 4.29
CA TRP A 24 -9.46 -6.61 2.94
C TRP A 24 -8.56 -7.50 2.06
N ASP A 25 -7.25 -7.54 2.29
CA ASP A 25 -6.31 -8.37 1.52
C ASP A 25 -6.26 -9.78 2.11
N GLU A 26 -6.87 -10.71 1.41
CA GLU A 26 -7.03 -12.10 1.85
C GLU A 26 -5.70 -12.87 1.99
N ASN A 27 -4.60 -12.33 1.45
CA ASN A 27 -3.28 -12.98 1.55
C ASN A 27 -2.63 -12.77 2.92
N TRP A 28 -3.04 -11.74 3.66
CA TRP A 28 -2.44 -11.37 4.94
C TRP A 28 -3.32 -11.77 6.13
N ALA A 29 -2.71 -12.42 7.11
CA ALA A 29 -3.38 -12.81 8.35
C ALA A 29 -3.33 -11.70 9.40
N SER A 30 -2.17 -11.08 9.54
CA SER A 30 -1.95 -10.00 10.50
C SER A 30 -0.80 -9.10 10.08
N SER A 31 -0.77 -7.92 10.66
CA SER A 31 0.37 -7.02 10.58
C SER A 31 0.52 -6.25 11.88
N ARG A 32 1.76 -5.91 12.19
CA ARG A 32 2.11 -5.14 13.37
C ARG A 32 3.17 -4.09 13.00
N LEU A 33 2.90 -2.84 13.34
CA LEU A 33 3.89 -1.77 13.20
C LEU A 33 5.02 -2.02 14.22
N LEU A 34 6.27 -2.03 13.76
CA LEU A 34 7.46 -2.16 14.59
C LEU A 34 8.11 -0.80 14.83
N GLU A 35 8.24 0.01 13.78
CA GLU A 35 8.91 1.30 13.85
C GLU A 35 8.29 2.27 12.82
N SER A 36 8.24 3.55 13.17
CA SER A 36 7.81 4.62 12.27
C SER A 36 8.92 5.67 12.15
N PHE A 37 9.24 6.06 10.91
CA PHE A 37 10.33 6.98 10.58
C PHE A 37 9.82 8.37 10.16
N GLY A 38 8.68 8.81 10.66
CA GLY A 38 8.06 10.08 10.31
C GLY A 38 7.10 9.98 9.13
N SER A 39 7.03 11.01 8.29
CA SER A 39 5.99 11.14 7.28
C SER A 39 6.07 10.06 6.20
N GLY A 40 5.31 9.01 6.37
CA GLY A 40 5.06 8.01 5.33
C GLY A 40 6.04 6.86 5.24
N ALA A 41 7.00 6.72 6.17
CA ALA A 41 7.92 5.58 6.20
C ALA A 41 7.77 4.78 7.50
N SER A 42 7.82 3.44 7.41
CA SER A 42 7.65 2.56 8.56
C SER A 42 8.26 1.18 8.31
N THR A 43 8.53 0.46 9.40
CA THR A 43 8.83 -0.97 9.37
C THR A 43 7.73 -1.72 10.10
N SER A 44 7.26 -2.80 9.50
CA SER A 44 6.16 -3.62 10.02
C SER A 44 6.49 -5.10 9.90
N LEU A 45 5.95 -5.86 10.83
CA LEU A 45 5.90 -7.32 10.77
C LEU A 45 4.60 -7.73 10.07
N TRP A 46 4.70 -8.46 8.98
CA TRP A 46 3.56 -9.02 8.26
C TRP A 46 3.55 -10.54 8.42
N THR A 47 2.36 -11.11 8.53
CA THR A 47 2.15 -12.56 8.54
C THR A 47 1.19 -12.93 7.43
N SER A 48 1.61 -13.81 6.51
CA SER A 48 0.70 -14.32 5.48
C SER A 48 -0.24 -15.37 6.05
N LYS A 49 -1.40 -15.52 5.44
CA LYS A 49 -2.25 -16.70 5.66
C LYS A 49 -1.55 -17.93 5.06
N GLY A 50 -1.57 -19.02 5.80
CA GLY A 50 -1.19 -20.31 5.24
C GLY A 50 -2.27 -20.82 4.29
N SER A 51 -1.84 -21.49 3.23
CA SER A 51 -2.71 -22.21 2.30
C SER A 51 -2.10 -23.59 2.06
N PHE A 52 -2.84 -24.64 2.37
CA PHE A 52 -2.30 -26.00 2.15
C PHE A 52 -1.73 -26.16 0.75
N PRO A 53 -0.55 -26.72 0.60
CA PRO A 53 0.31 -27.39 1.60
C PRO A 53 1.29 -26.43 2.34
N PHE A 54 1.12 -25.13 2.25
CA PHE A 54 2.08 -24.14 2.73
C PHE A 54 1.66 -23.56 4.08
N SER A 55 2.61 -23.55 5.01
CA SER A 55 2.44 -22.89 6.30
C SER A 55 2.48 -21.37 6.15
N PRO A 56 1.89 -20.61 7.09
CA PRO A 56 2.06 -19.17 7.17
C PRO A 56 3.54 -18.76 7.17
N ARG A 57 3.81 -17.57 6.65
CA ARG A 57 5.15 -16.97 6.62
C ARG A 57 5.13 -15.63 7.32
N MET A 58 6.27 -15.25 7.87
CA MET A 58 6.46 -13.92 8.40
C MET A 58 7.44 -13.13 7.53
N PHE A 59 7.25 -11.81 7.50
CA PHE A 59 8.04 -10.86 6.73
C PHE A 59 8.28 -9.62 7.57
N ILE A 60 9.53 -9.15 7.62
CA ILE A 60 9.85 -7.81 8.13
C ILE A 60 9.92 -6.89 6.92
N VAL A 61 9.05 -5.91 6.88
CA VAL A 61 8.85 -5.08 5.68
C VAL A 61 8.99 -3.61 6.04
N SER A 62 9.90 -2.93 5.35
CA SER A 62 9.99 -1.48 5.36
C SER A 62 9.19 -0.92 4.20
N SER A 63 8.41 0.10 4.48
CA SER A 63 7.49 0.72 3.54
C SER A 63 7.67 2.22 3.52
N MET A 64 7.40 2.83 2.36
CA MET A 64 7.32 4.28 2.23
C MET A 64 6.20 4.69 1.29
N SER A 65 5.61 5.85 1.55
CA SER A 65 4.60 6.47 0.70
C SER A 65 5.04 7.86 0.28
N ALA A 66 4.70 8.22 -0.94
CA ALA A 66 4.98 9.54 -1.49
C ALA A 66 3.85 9.96 -2.45
N HIS A 67 3.78 11.23 -2.76
CA HIS A 67 2.93 11.74 -3.83
C HIS A 67 3.71 12.72 -4.68
N SER A 68 3.46 12.72 -5.99
CA SER A 68 3.92 13.80 -6.85
C SER A 68 2.97 14.97 -6.69
N SER A 69 3.45 16.09 -6.18
CA SER A 69 2.73 17.34 -6.38
C SER A 69 2.86 17.71 -7.84
N GLY A 70 1.74 17.83 -8.55
CA GLY A 70 1.73 18.43 -9.89
C GLY A 70 2.12 19.91 -9.80
N SER A 71 3.39 20.19 -9.50
CA SER A 71 3.93 21.53 -9.57
C SER A 71 4.11 21.86 -11.05
N GLY A 72 3.15 22.56 -11.62
CA GLY A 72 3.47 23.44 -12.73
C GLY A 72 4.61 24.33 -12.26
N GLY A 73 5.82 24.11 -12.79
CA GLY A 73 6.97 24.91 -12.45
C GLY A 73 6.63 26.37 -12.62
N ARG A 74 6.55 27.12 -11.52
CA ARG A 74 6.70 28.56 -11.58
C ARG A 74 8.15 28.82 -11.96
N ASN A 75 8.41 28.87 -13.25
CA ASN A 75 9.52 29.67 -13.73
C ASN A 75 9.09 31.12 -13.58
N ASP A 76 9.63 31.80 -12.55
CA ASP A 76 9.54 33.25 -12.37
C ASP A 76 10.36 33.96 -13.45
N ASP A 77 10.00 33.80 -14.72
CA ASP A 77 10.44 34.67 -15.79
C ASP A 77 9.21 35.11 -16.58
N ALA A 78 8.74 36.28 -16.18
CA ALA A 78 7.70 37.03 -16.86
C ALA A 78 8.18 37.44 -18.25
N THR A 79 7.75 36.74 -19.29
CA THR A 79 7.42 37.33 -20.61
C THR A 79 7.10 36.23 -21.61
N SER A 80 5.85 35.75 -21.63
CA SER A 80 5.20 35.34 -22.88
C SER A 80 3.74 35.07 -22.61
N ILE A 81 2.89 35.81 -23.29
CA ILE A 81 1.45 35.58 -23.41
C ILE A 81 1.32 34.35 -24.36
N ASP A 82 1.25 33.18 -23.81
CA ASP A 82 0.84 31.99 -24.55
C ASP A 82 -0.35 31.35 -23.85
N THR A 83 -1.49 31.46 -24.53
CA THR A 83 -2.76 30.77 -24.25
C THR A 83 -2.59 29.27 -24.50
N SER A 84 -1.75 28.60 -23.75
CA SER A 84 -1.68 27.14 -23.76
C SER A 84 -2.34 26.62 -22.48
N SER A 85 -3.36 25.80 -22.67
CA SER A 85 -4.07 25.04 -21.66
C SER A 85 -3.09 24.49 -20.62
N THR A 86 -3.10 25.04 -19.42
CA THR A 86 -2.38 24.49 -18.26
C THR A 86 -2.98 23.09 -17.99
N VAL A 87 -2.31 22.06 -18.48
CA VAL A 87 -2.60 20.70 -18.10
C VAL A 87 -2.24 20.58 -16.62
N THR A 88 -3.22 20.72 -15.76
CA THR A 88 -3.07 20.45 -14.34
C THR A 88 -2.85 18.95 -14.18
N HIS A 89 -1.59 18.55 -14.04
CA HIS A 89 -1.27 17.17 -13.73
C HIS A 89 -1.88 16.81 -12.36
N GLN A 90 -2.80 15.86 -12.36
CA GLN A 90 -3.35 15.31 -11.14
C GLN A 90 -2.23 14.66 -10.31
N PRO A 91 -2.27 14.78 -8.97
CA PRO A 91 -1.26 14.14 -8.14
C PRO A 91 -1.31 12.61 -8.30
N VAL A 92 -0.14 12.00 -8.36
CA VAL A 92 0.03 10.54 -8.38
C VAL A 92 0.57 10.11 -7.03
N TYR A 93 -0.05 9.13 -6.42
CA TYR A 93 0.31 8.60 -5.11
C TYR A 93 1.03 7.26 -5.26
N PHE A 94 2.07 7.07 -4.48
CA PHE A 94 2.92 5.89 -4.50
C PHE A 94 3.01 5.28 -3.11
N HIS A 95 3.02 3.98 -3.05
CA HIS A 95 3.41 3.22 -1.88
C HIS A 95 4.33 2.09 -2.32
N ALA A 96 5.46 1.95 -1.65
CA ALA A 96 6.41 0.89 -1.93
C ALA A 96 6.87 0.23 -0.64
N SER A 97 7.01 -1.08 -0.69
CA SER A 97 7.44 -1.91 0.42
C SER A 97 8.42 -2.98 -0.05
N ALA A 98 9.42 -3.24 0.76
CA ALA A 98 10.36 -4.34 0.56
C ALA A 98 10.83 -4.89 1.91
N SER A 99 11.31 -6.14 1.92
CA SER A 99 11.87 -6.71 3.14
C SER A 99 13.09 -5.93 3.60
N SER A 100 13.17 -5.72 4.90
CA SER A 100 14.31 -5.14 5.59
C SER A 100 15.07 -6.19 6.39
N ASP A 101 16.26 -5.81 6.88
CA ASP A 101 17.08 -6.70 7.68
C ASP A 101 16.36 -7.11 8.98
N ALA A 102 16.06 -8.40 9.07
CA ALA A 102 15.37 -8.98 10.20
C ALA A 102 16.29 -9.11 11.46
N SER A 103 17.61 -9.00 11.30
CA SER A 103 18.57 -9.18 12.40
C SER A 103 18.46 -8.11 13.49
N ARG A 104 17.85 -6.96 13.17
CA ARG A 104 17.57 -5.87 14.11
C ARG A 104 16.47 -6.20 15.13
N TRP A 105 15.72 -7.29 14.91
CA TRP A 105 14.53 -7.60 15.69
C TRP A 105 14.64 -8.95 16.37
N ASP A 106 14.25 -9.04 17.65
CA ASP A 106 14.05 -10.33 18.31
C ASP A 106 12.74 -10.96 17.85
N LEU A 107 12.84 -11.74 16.77
CA LEU A 107 11.68 -12.39 16.14
C LEU A 107 10.97 -13.36 17.08
N LYS A 108 11.70 -13.96 18.05
CA LYS A 108 11.10 -14.87 19.03
C LYS A 108 10.23 -14.12 20.04
N ALA A 109 10.61 -12.90 20.37
CA ALA A 109 9.80 -12.04 21.25
C ALA A 109 8.58 -11.45 20.51
N LEU A 110 8.67 -11.29 19.19
CA LEU A 110 7.60 -10.70 18.39
C LEU A 110 6.45 -11.67 18.07
N LEU A 111 6.77 -12.95 17.91
CA LEU A 111 5.79 -14.00 17.59
C LEU A 111 5.98 -15.22 18.49
N PRO A 112 4.88 -15.73 19.10
CA PRO A 112 4.93 -16.91 19.98
C PRO A 112 5.23 -18.20 19.22
N ALA A 113 5.04 -18.22 17.89
CA ALA A 113 5.33 -19.36 17.03
C ALA A 113 6.52 -19.04 16.12
N SER A 114 7.45 -19.99 16.02
CA SER A 114 8.55 -19.91 15.05
C SER A 114 8.01 -20.13 13.64
N LEU A 115 7.53 -19.05 13.01
CA LEU A 115 7.14 -19.09 11.63
C LEU A 115 8.37 -18.97 10.72
N PRO A 116 8.40 -19.69 9.60
CA PRO A 116 9.43 -19.48 8.60
C PRO A 116 9.34 -18.07 8.02
N THR A 117 10.49 -17.49 7.72
CA THR A 117 10.58 -16.15 7.10
C THR A 117 10.52 -16.24 5.58
N GLY A 118 9.83 -15.28 4.98
CA GLY A 118 9.89 -15.00 3.55
C GLY A 118 10.50 -13.63 3.29
N THR A 119 10.65 -13.28 2.03
CA THR A 119 11.19 -11.99 1.57
C THR A 119 10.22 -11.34 0.60
N VAL A 120 9.76 -10.14 0.93
CA VAL A 120 9.08 -9.27 -0.02
C VAL A 120 10.15 -8.58 -0.85
N LEU A 121 10.26 -8.95 -2.11
CA LEU A 121 11.21 -8.33 -3.04
C LEU A 121 10.72 -6.95 -3.45
N LEU A 122 9.43 -6.84 -3.69
CA LEU A 122 8.74 -5.60 -3.99
C LEU A 122 7.23 -5.77 -3.72
N ASP A 123 6.62 -4.78 -3.10
CA ASP A 123 5.18 -4.56 -3.08
C ASP A 123 4.96 -3.07 -3.39
N GLY A 124 4.54 -2.78 -4.61
CA GLY A 124 4.40 -1.43 -5.14
C GLY A 124 2.97 -1.12 -5.57
N TRP A 125 2.46 0.03 -5.14
CA TRP A 125 1.15 0.56 -5.49
C TRP A 125 1.29 1.94 -6.09
N ILE A 126 0.53 2.19 -7.17
CA ILE A 126 0.43 3.50 -7.81
C ILE A 126 -1.06 3.81 -7.95
N PHE A 127 -1.45 4.99 -7.49
CA PHE A 127 -2.81 5.50 -7.59
C PHE A 127 -2.79 6.85 -8.33
N GLU A 128 -3.54 6.93 -9.40
CA GLU A 128 -3.65 8.10 -10.25
C GLU A 128 -5.13 8.44 -10.43
N ASN A 129 -5.52 9.67 -10.08
CA ASN A 129 -6.85 10.13 -10.38
C ASN A 129 -7.06 10.17 -11.89
N VAL A 130 -8.16 9.65 -12.36
CA VAL A 130 -8.55 9.68 -13.77
C VAL A 130 -9.93 10.29 -13.89
N ASP A 131 -10.08 11.16 -14.88
CA ASP A 131 -11.38 11.65 -15.30
C ASP A 131 -11.78 10.94 -16.61
N PRO A 132 -12.59 9.89 -16.52
CA PRO A 132 -12.96 9.11 -17.70
C PRO A 132 -13.91 9.86 -18.65
N TYR A 133 -14.48 10.98 -18.21
CA TYR A 133 -15.54 11.67 -18.95
C TYR A 133 -15.21 13.09 -19.41
N SER A 134 -14.06 13.63 -19.02
CA SER A 134 -13.63 15.01 -19.31
C SER A 134 -14.68 16.08 -18.96
N MET A 135 -15.56 15.80 -18.02
CA MET A 135 -16.68 16.65 -17.64
C MET A 135 -16.58 17.02 -16.15
N GLU A 136 -16.07 18.19 -15.86
CA GLU A 136 -15.75 18.68 -14.52
C GLU A 136 -16.92 18.76 -13.53
N GLN A 137 -18.17 18.72 -13.98
CA GLN A 137 -19.33 19.04 -13.12
C GLN A 137 -19.97 17.83 -12.43
N TYR A 138 -19.75 16.61 -12.95
CA TYR A 138 -20.41 15.38 -12.42
C TYR A 138 -19.47 14.16 -12.43
N ALA A 139 -18.18 14.36 -12.41
CA ALA A 139 -17.23 13.27 -12.44
C ALA A 139 -17.34 12.44 -11.15
N ILE A 140 -17.74 11.19 -11.29
CA ILE A 140 -17.59 10.21 -10.22
C ILE A 140 -16.08 10.03 -10.03
N PRO A 141 -15.53 10.27 -8.82
CA PRO A 141 -14.11 10.04 -8.57
C PRO A 141 -13.71 8.66 -9.07
N SER A 142 -12.65 8.59 -9.82
CA SER A 142 -12.14 7.34 -10.37
C SER A 142 -10.63 7.32 -10.27
N THR A 143 -10.09 6.19 -9.86
CA THR A 143 -8.65 6.03 -9.68
C THR A 143 -8.13 4.87 -10.52
N ARG A 144 -7.08 5.14 -11.31
CA ARG A 144 -6.26 4.10 -11.90
C ARG A 144 -5.36 3.53 -10.80
N CYS A 145 -5.52 2.24 -10.55
CA CYS A 145 -4.74 1.49 -9.58
C CYS A 145 -3.81 0.51 -10.31
N ILE A 146 -2.51 0.60 -10.02
CA ILE A 146 -1.49 -0.33 -10.48
C ILE A 146 -0.87 -0.96 -9.24
N HIS A 147 -0.76 -2.28 -9.23
CA HIS A 147 -0.10 -3.05 -8.20
C HIS A 147 0.95 -3.97 -8.82
N VAL A 148 2.15 -3.92 -8.28
CA VAL A 148 3.26 -4.79 -8.65
C VAL A 148 3.75 -5.47 -7.38
N MET A 149 3.81 -6.80 -7.38
CA MET A 149 4.24 -7.56 -6.22
C MET A 149 5.12 -8.73 -6.62
N ALA A 150 6.19 -8.92 -5.86
CA ALA A 150 7.09 -10.07 -5.95
C ALA A 150 7.50 -10.49 -4.55
N ILE A 151 7.24 -11.76 -4.22
CA ILE A 151 7.56 -12.36 -2.93
C ILE A 151 8.35 -13.65 -3.16
N ASP A 152 9.41 -13.84 -2.36
CA ASP A 152 10.03 -15.13 -2.14
C ASP A 152 9.59 -15.68 -0.78
N TYR A 153 8.85 -16.78 -0.83
CA TYR A 153 8.33 -17.43 0.40
C TYR A 153 9.37 -18.27 1.14
N GLY A 154 10.61 -18.31 0.65
CA GLY A 154 11.72 -19.04 1.27
C GLY A 154 11.48 -20.57 1.33
N GLY A 155 12.43 -21.34 0.80
CA GLY A 155 12.37 -22.81 0.83
C GLY A 155 11.22 -23.45 0.03
N VAL A 156 10.54 -22.68 -0.80
CA VAL A 156 9.47 -23.16 -1.69
C VAL A 156 10.03 -23.34 -3.11
N PRO A 157 9.74 -24.47 -3.80
CA PRO A 157 10.15 -24.65 -5.18
C PRO A 157 9.70 -23.49 -6.09
N SER A 158 10.53 -23.08 -7.03
CA SER A 158 10.32 -21.91 -7.89
C SER A 158 8.97 -21.94 -8.64
N GLY A 159 8.54 -23.09 -9.13
CA GLY A 159 7.25 -23.22 -9.82
C GLY A 159 6.04 -22.89 -8.92
N ILE A 160 6.13 -23.21 -7.64
CA ILE A 160 5.08 -22.91 -6.66
C ILE A 160 5.11 -21.44 -6.30
N ASN A 161 6.29 -20.86 -6.15
CA ASN A 161 6.47 -19.42 -5.93
C ASN A 161 5.80 -18.61 -7.06
N THR A 162 5.93 -19.06 -8.30
CA THR A 162 5.29 -18.41 -9.45
C THR A 162 3.77 -18.48 -9.40
N LEU A 163 3.20 -19.63 -9.02
CA LEU A 163 1.76 -19.79 -8.88
C LEU A 163 1.20 -18.89 -7.76
N TRP A 164 1.92 -18.78 -6.66
CA TRP A 164 1.52 -17.92 -5.56
C TRP A 164 1.58 -16.43 -5.92
N ASN A 165 2.65 -16.02 -6.58
CA ASN A 165 2.77 -14.64 -7.07
C ASN A 165 1.65 -14.30 -8.06
N ALA A 166 1.16 -15.25 -8.85
CA ALA A 166 -0.01 -15.04 -9.71
C ALA A 166 -1.29 -14.77 -8.91
N SER A 167 -1.46 -15.37 -7.73
CA SER A 167 -2.62 -15.11 -6.86
C SER A 167 -2.59 -13.70 -6.24
N LEU A 168 -1.41 -13.13 -6.04
CA LEU A 168 -1.25 -11.77 -5.50
C LEU A 168 -1.79 -10.69 -6.44
N ALA A 169 -1.87 -10.97 -7.75
CA ALA A 169 -2.48 -10.06 -8.73
C ALA A 169 -3.98 -9.78 -8.43
N GLN A 170 -4.61 -10.61 -7.59
CA GLN A 170 -6.00 -10.40 -7.18
C GLN A 170 -6.17 -9.29 -6.13
N ALA A 171 -5.10 -8.78 -5.52
CA ALA A 171 -5.18 -7.76 -4.48
C ALA A 171 -5.95 -6.50 -4.93
N VAL A 172 -5.78 -6.06 -6.19
CA VAL A 172 -6.55 -4.92 -6.73
C VAL A 172 -8.05 -5.22 -6.81
N LEU A 173 -8.43 -6.47 -7.10
CA LEU A 173 -9.83 -6.89 -7.13
C LEU A 173 -10.43 -6.97 -5.73
N GLN A 174 -9.64 -7.40 -4.76
CA GLN A 174 -10.06 -7.47 -3.35
C GLN A 174 -10.24 -6.06 -2.78
N LEU A 175 -9.34 -5.13 -3.12
CA LEU A 175 -9.46 -3.71 -2.78
C LEU A 175 -10.74 -3.10 -3.37
N GLU A 176 -11.03 -3.35 -4.65
CA GLU A 176 -12.26 -2.90 -5.29
C GLU A 176 -13.52 -3.47 -4.61
N ARG A 177 -13.50 -4.76 -4.25
CA ARG A 177 -14.62 -5.37 -3.52
C ARG A 177 -14.82 -4.73 -2.15
N CYS A 178 -13.73 -4.45 -1.45
CA CYS A 178 -13.78 -3.76 -0.16
C CYS A 178 -14.49 -2.40 -0.30
N ILE A 179 -14.09 -1.60 -1.27
CA ILE A 179 -14.70 -0.29 -1.53
C ILE A 179 -16.18 -0.41 -1.90
N LYS A 180 -16.54 -1.36 -2.76
CA LYS A 180 -17.94 -1.60 -3.14
C LYS A 180 -18.81 -2.04 -1.97
N SER A 181 -18.23 -2.79 -1.00
CA SER A 181 -18.97 -3.31 0.14
C SER A 181 -19.14 -2.31 1.27
N TYR A 182 -18.13 -1.49 1.51
CA TYR A 182 -18.08 -0.59 2.67
C TYR A 182 -18.20 0.89 2.29
N GLY A 183 -18.19 1.20 1.00
CA GLY A 183 -18.04 2.56 0.49
C GLY A 183 -16.63 3.11 0.67
N PRO A 184 -16.35 4.32 0.16
CA PRO A 184 -15.14 5.04 0.53
C PRO A 184 -15.20 5.24 2.04
N LEU A 185 -14.17 4.81 2.76
CA LEU A 185 -14.11 4.93 4.22
C LEU A 185 -14.33 6.39 4.58
N PRO A 186 -15.42 6.74 5.30
CA PRO A 186 -15.68 8.11 5.65
C PRO A 186 -14.51 8.60 6.48
N SER A 187 -13.86 9.67 6.02
CA SER A 187 -12.86 10.45 6.75
C SER A 187 -11.54 9.80 7.15
N VAL A 188 -10.86 9.09 6.28
CA VAL A 188 -9.42 8.87 6.46
C VAL A 188 -8.61 10.15 6.13
N ARG A 189 -9.26 11.30 6.07
CA ARG A 189 -8.58 12.61 5.95
C ARG A 189 -7.74 12.97 7.18
N THR A 190 -7.95 12.26 8.29
CA THR A 190 -7.08 12.36 9.46
C THR A 190 -6.53 10.98 9.72
N PRO A 191 -5.20 10.75 9.59
CA PRO A 191 -4.63 9.48 9.99
C PRO A 191 -5.06 9.22 11.43
N PRO A 192 -5.53 8.00 11.76
CA PRO A 192 -5.81 7.68 13.14
C PRO A 192 -4.53 7.99 13.90
N ARG A 193 -4.63 8.86 14.92
CA ARG A 193 -3.52 9.08 15.84
C ARG A 193 -3.20 7.70 16.39
N CYS A 194 -2.08 7.14 15.94
CA CYS A 194 -1.55 5.94 16.58
C CYS A 194 -1.35 6.30 18.03
N LEU A 195 -2.23 5.84 18.89
CA LEU A 195 -2.01 5.84 20.33
C LEU A 195 -0.86 4.86 20.54
N PHE A 196 0.36 5.40 20.51
CA PHE A 196 1.51 4.70 21.03
C PHE A 196 1.29 4.57 22.53
N VAL A 197 0.82 3.42 22.96
CA VAL A 197 1.03 3.00 24.32
C VAL A 197 2.53 2.70 24.41
N CYS A 198 3.33 3.69 24.72
CA CYS A 198 4.65 3.47 25.26
C CYS A 198 4.42 2.67 26.55
N GLY A 199 4.64 1.38 26.50
CA GLY A 199 4.75 0.58 27.70
C GLY A 199 5.96 1.10 28.47
N ASP A 200 5.69 1.83 29.55
CA ASP A 200 6.74 2.17 30.50
C ASP A 200 7.36 0.87 30.98
N GLY A 201 8.63 0.67 30.59
CA GLY A 201 9.43 -0.40 31.12
C GLY A 201 9.60 -0.21 32.64
N ARG A 202 9.04 -1.09 33.42
CA ARG A 202 9.46 -1.48 34.74
C ARG A 202 9.56 -2.98 34.82
#